data_74161dc76d33eb6a579aaf24633618aa
#
_entry.id   74161dc76d33eb6a579aaf24633618aa
#
_cell.length_a   1.000
_cell.length_b   1.000
_cell.length_c   1.000
_cell.angle_alpha   90.00
_cell.angle_beta   90.00
_cell.angle_gamma   90.00
#
_symmetry.space_group_name_H-M   'P 1'
#
loop_
_entity.id
_entity.type
_entity.pdbx_description
1 polymer ?
#
loop_
_entity_poly.entity_id
_entity_poly.type
_entity_poly.pdbx_seq_one_letter_code
_entity_poly.pdbx_strand_id
1 'polypeptide(L)'
;MTMTLLESSRAAWEACGNIRATRRRLKRFTYGQQWDDAVRDTDGNMISDEEHARRCGRRPITNNLIRSLVKSVVGRFRRELMDRKETGDERLKAIGLANRLDELDARALEEFLISGCAIQKVSYERRFEGSGVWIDNVNPDRFFCNRYLDPRGFDIRLIGMLHEMSLHEMKMRFGHNNRCRLRDISNIFSKSVAMRPQLGLLASPLGICDTGVLFNAASDPSLCRVIEVWTFEGDSRSGGAWHGRFFTPDGTMIDQTVSPYRHGSHPFVVNMYPLTDGEVHPFIEDVIDQQRHINQLITMIDHILAHSAKGALLFPVDAIPAGGSFESTIRMWSKPGAVIPVNARASRMPSEVVSSARSEGASQLLDLEMNMFRQISGVSTALQGQPMGGNMSASLYETQVQNSAIALLDIFETFNSFRSVRDGKALMAVDC
;
A
#
# COMPACT_ATOMS: atom_id res chain seq x y z
N MET A 1 -24.69 -0.41 -29.74
CA MET A 1 -23.99 -1.71 -29.54
C MET A 1 -24.03 -2.01 -28.05
N THR A 2 -24.69 -3.08 -27.66
CA THR A 2 -24.70 -3.54 -26.25
C THR A 2 -23.32 -4.13 -25.97
N MET A 3 -22.57 -3.52 -25.03
CA MET A 3 -21.30 -4.06 -24.57
C MET A 3 -21.50 -5.48 -24.01
N THR A 4 -20.59 -6.39 -24.31
CA THR A 4 -20.60 -7.70 -23.66
C THR A 4 -20.27 -7.56 -22.18
N LEU A 5 -20.70 -8.51 -21.34
CA LEU A 5 -20.40 -8.46 -19.89
C LEU A 5 -18.89 -8.43 -19.63
N LEU A 6 -18.11 -9.12 -20.45
CA LEU A 6 -16.64 -9.11 -20.35
C LEU A 6 -16.05 -7.72 -20.64
N GLU A 7 -16.56 -7.05 -21.69
CA GLU A 7 -16.14 -5.67 -22.00
C GLU A 7 -16.50 -4.69 -20.90
N SER A 8 -17.72 -4.80 -20.35
CA SER A 8 -18.17 -3.98 -19.22
C SER A 8 -17.31 -4.21 -17.97
N SER A 9 -16.92 -5.46 -17.71
CA SER A 9 -16.05 -5.81 -16.59
C SER A 9 -14.63 -5.28 -16.78
N ARG A 10 -14.12 -5.34 -18.01
CA ARG A 10 -12.81 -4.77 -18.37
C ARG A 10 -12.82 -3.25 -18.22
N ALA A 11 -13.86 -2.58 -18.73
CA ALA A 11 -13.99 -1.13 -18.60
C ALA A 11 -14.06 -0.69 -17.12
N ALA A 12 -14.82 -1.43 -16.28
CA ALA A 12 -14.89 -1.19 -14.85
C ALA A 12 -13.51 -1.40 -14.18
N TRP A 13 -12.78 -2.46 -14.57
CA TRP A 13 -11.44 -2.70 -14.04
C TRP A 13 -10.44 -1.61 -14.47
N GLU A 14 -10.49 -1.15 -15.72
CA GLU A 14 -9.65 -0.05 -16.21
C GLU A 14 -9.98 1.27 -15.49
N ALA A 15 -11.26 1.55 -15.24
CA ALA A 15 -11.70 2.74 -14.49
C ALA A 15 -11.14 2.79 -13.05
N CYS A 16 -10.93 1.64 -12.41
CA CYS A 16 -10.26 1.55 -11.11
C CYS A 16 -8.71 1.67 -11.19
N GLY A 17 -8.15 1.95 -12.37
CA GLY A 17 -6.70 2.00 -12.60
C GLY A 17 -5.97 3.01 -11.73
N ASN A 18 -6.53 4.20 -11.56
CA ASN A 18 -5.95 5.26 -10.75
C ASN A 18 -5.86 4.85 -9.28
N ILE A 19 -6.92 4.28 -8.71
CA ILE A 19 -6.94 3.78 -7.32
C ILE A 19 -5.83 2.74 -7.11
N ARG A 20 -5.67 1.81 -8.06
CA ARG A 20 -4.61 0.80 -8.00
C ARG A 20 -3.20 1.39 -8.12
N ALA A 21 -3.01 2.39 -8.99
CA ALA A 21 -1.72 3.07 -9.14
C ALA A 21 -1.34 3.82 -7.87
N THR A 22 -2.25 4.63 -7.32
CA THR A 22 -2.09 5.35 -6.05
C THR A 22 -1.78 4.35 -4.92
N ARG A 23 -2.59 3.31 -4.77
CA ARG A 23 -2.35 2.26 -3.77
C ARG A 23 -0.94 1.66 -3.85
N ARG A 24 -0.47 1.29 -5.05
CA ARG A 24 0.86 0.70 -5.22
C ARG A 24 1.96 1.67 -4.83
N ARG A 25 1.84 2.93 -5.21
CA ARG A 25 2.77 3.98 -4.80
C ARG A 25 2.81 4.12 -3.28
N LEU A 26 1.64 4.31 -2.65
CA LEU A 26 1.51 4.50 -1.20
C LEU A 26 1.99 3.27 -0.42
N LYS A 27 1.73 2.06 -0.93
CA LYS A 27 2.24 0.82 -0.33
C LYS A 27 3.76 0.76 -0.37
N ARG A 28 4.39 1.11 -1.48
CA ARG A 28 5.87 1.20 -1.57
C ARG A 28 6.42 2.18 -0.53
N PHE A 29 5.85 3.37 -0.44
CA PHE A 29 6.24 4.37 0.56
C PHE A 29 6.10 3.84 1.99
N THR A 30 4.98 3.20 2.33
CA THR A 30 4.75 2.62 3.66
C THR A 30 5.77 1.55 4.02
N TYR A 31 6.23 0.77 3.04
CA TYR A 31 7.19 -0.33 3.28
C TYR A 31 8.66 0.05 3.02
N GLY A 32 8.95 1.35 2.85
CA GLY A 32 10.32 1.89 2.84
C GLY A 32 10.92 2.14 1.46
N GLN A 33 10.21 1.84 0.37
CA GLN A 33 10.62 2.17 -0.99
C GLN A 33 10.21 3.61 -1.31
N GLN A 34 10.92 4.58 -0.73
CA GLN A 34 10.54 6.00 -0.74
C GLN A 34 11.35 6.84 -1.73
N TRP A 35 12.27 6.22 -2.47
CA TRP A 35 13.17 6.88 -3.41
C TRP A 35 12.95 6.43 -4.86
N ASP A 36 11.90 5.65 -5.13
CA ASP A 36 11.61 5.09 -6.45
C ASP A 36 10.82 6.03 -7.35
N ASP A 37 10.29 7.15 -6.82
CA ASP A 37 9.55 8.12 -7.62
C ASP A 37 10.43 8.73 -8.71
N ALA A 38 9.84 8.91 -9.90
CA ALA A 38 10.56 9.47 -11.03
C ALA A 38 10.75 10.98 -10.89
N VAL A 39 11.98 11.44 -11.05
CA VAL A 39 12.38 12.86 -11.08
C VAL A 39 13.09 13.19 -12.38
N ARG A 40 13.06 14.45 -12.80
CA ARG A 40 13.85 14.91 -13.96
C ARG A 40 15.27 15.25 -13.53
N ASP A 41 16.23 14.69 -14.23
CA ASP A 41 17.65 15.06 -14.11
C ASP A 41 17.94 16.39 -14.85
N THR A 42 19.14 16.95 -14.64
CA THR A 42 19.64 18.15 -15.34
C THR A 42 19.59 18.04 -16.86
N ASP A 43 19.71 16.82 -17.39
CA ASP A 43 19.66 16.51 -18.82
C ASP A 43 18.22 16.31 -19.35
N GLY A 44 17.21 16.47 -18.49
CA GLY A 44 15.80 16.29 -18.82
C GLY A 44 15.30 14.84 -18.86
N ASN A 45 16.15 13.86 -18.54
CA ASN A 45 15.80 12.45 -18.50
C ASN A 45 15.03 12.13 -17.21
N MET A 46 14.07 11.21 -17.30
CA MET A 46 13.36 10.70 -16.13
C MET A 46 14.20 9.58 -15.49
N ILE A 47 14.62 9.80 -14.24
CA ILE A 47 15.39 8.85 -13.43
C ILE A 47 14.71 8.69 -12.07
N SER A 48 15.08 7.67 -11.29
CA SER A 48 14.59 7.55 -9.91
C SER A 48 15.23 8.63 -9.00
N ASP A 49 14.50 9.04 -7.97
CA ASP A 49 15.03 9.99 -6.96
C ASP A 49 16.28 9.42 -6.28
N GLU A 50 16.37 8.09 -6.12
CA GLU A 50 17.55 7.40 -5.63
C GLU A 50 18.78 7.62 -6.53
N GLU A 51 18.61 7.40 -7.82
CA GLU A 51 19.69 7.58 -8.81
C GLU A 51 20.11 9.05 -8.90
N HIS A 52 19.14 9.98 -8.87
CA HIS A 52 19.40 11.40 -8.82
C HIS A 52 20.25 11.79 -7.60
N ALA A 53 19.88 11.31 -6.41
CA ALA A 53 20.62 11.56 -5.18
C ALA A 53 22.08 11.01 -5.26
N ARG A 54 22.24 9.79 -5.80
CA ARG A 54 23.56 9.17 -6.00
C ARG A 54 24.44 9.94 -6.98
N ARG A 55 23.88 10.43 -8.09
CA ARG A 55 24.60 11.29 -9.05
C ARG A 55 25.07 12.60 -8.41
N CYS A 56 24.29 13.13 -7.46
CA CYS A 56 24.68 14.28 -6.65
C CYS A 56 25.70 13.94 -5.54
N GLY A 57 26.25 12.72 -5.49
CA GLY A 57 27.19 12.27 -4.46
C GLY A 57 26.57 12.04 -3.08
N ARG A 58 25.24 11.95 -2.99
CA ARG A 58 24.51 11.75 -1.73
C ARG A 58 24.14 10.28 -1.56
N ARG A 59 24.13 9.81 -0.32
CA ARG A 59 23.65 8.47 0.03
C ARG A 59 22.21 8.58 0.54
N PRO A 60 21.21 8.10 -0.20
CA PRO A 60 19.80 8.18 0.22
C PRO A 60 19.57 7.50 1.57
N ILE A 61 18.94 8.21 2.50
CA ILE A 61 18.59 7.72 3.84
C ILE A 61 17.07 7.73 3.96
N THR A 62 16.50 6.61 4.36
CA THR A 62 15.06 6.48 4.59
C THR A 62 14.76 6.44 6.09
N ASN A 63 14.03 7.44 6.58
CA ASN A 63 13.47 7.46 7.93
C ASN A 63 11.96 7.26 7.85
N ASN A 64 11.51 6.01 7.94
CA ASN A 64 10.12 5.64 7.62
C ASN A 64 9.14 5.96 8.76
N LEU A 65 8.65 7.19 8.82
CA LEU A 65 7.65 7.65 9.79
C LEU A 65 6.25 7.14 9.45
N ILE A 66 5.92 7.00 8.15
CA ILE A 66 4.62 6.51 7.68
C ILE A 66 4.35 5.10 8.23
N ARG A 67 5.35 4.22 8.21
CA ARG A 67 5.19 2.86 8.76
C ARG A 67 4.90 2.87 10.26
N SER A 68 5.55 3.77 11.00
CA SER A 68 5.30 3.96 12.43
C SER A 68 3.88 4.49 12.67
N LEU A 69 3.43 5.46 11.87
CA LEU A 69 2.09 6.02 11.92
C LEU A 69 1.02 4.95 11.73
N VAL A 70 1.09 4.18 10.64
CA VAL A 70 0.14 3.10 10.34
C VAL A 70 0.12 2.05 11.45
N LYS A 71 1.30 1.64 11.95
CA LYS A 71 1.38 0.68 13.07
C LYS A 71 0.72 1.20 14.35
N SER A 72 0.84 2.49 14.64
CA SER A 72 0.25 3.11 15.84
C SER A 72 -1.28 3.09 15.76
N VAL A 73 -1.85 3.42 14.60
CA VAL A 73 -3.31 3.40 14.39
C VAL A 73 -3.86 1.97 14.46
N VAL A 74 -3.22 1.02 13.77
CA VAL A 74 -3.62 -0.40 13.82
C VAL A 74 -3.46 -0.98 15.23
N GLY A 75 -2.39 -0.60 15.95
CA GLY A 75 -2.16 -1.01 17.33
C GLY A 75 -3.25 -0.55 18.27
N ARG A 76 -3.71 0.71 18.12
CA ARG A 76 -4.85 1.23 18.87
C ARG A 76 -6.14 0.45 18.58
N PHE A 77 -6.44 0.20 17.32
CA PHE A 77 -7.59 -0.60 16.92
C PHE A 77 -7.57 -1.99 17.56
N ARG A 78 -6.41 -2.68 17.54
CA ARG A 78 -6.25 -3.99 18.20
C ARG A 78 -6.52 -3.91 19.71
N ARG A 79 -6.08 -2.85 20.37
CA ARG A 79 -6.35 -2.63 21.79
C ARG A 79 -7.86 -2.46 22.04
N GLU A 80 -8.54 -1.67 21.21
CA GLU A 80 -10.01 -1.51 21.31
C GLU A 80 -10.76 -2.83 21.10
N LEU A 81 -10.27 -3.71 20.23
CA LEU A 81 -10.84 -5.06 20.07
C LEU A 81 -10.66 -5.92 21.32
N MET A 82 -9.49 -5.85 21.98
CA MET A 82 -9.23 -6.58 23.22
C MET A 82 -10.07 -6.07 24.39
N ASP A 83 -10.32 -4.75 24.45
CA ASP A 83 -11.08 -4.10 25.53
C ASP A 83 -12.59 -4.27 25.34
N ARG A 84 -13.08 -4.66 24.15
CA ARG A 84 -14.48 -4.95 23.91
C ARG A 84 -14.86 -6.22 24.68
N LYS A 85 -15.75 -6.07 25.68
CA LYS A 85 -16.40 -7.20 26.32
C LYS A 85 -17.19 -7.95 25.24
N GLU A 86 -17.12 -9.28 25.28
CA GLU A 86 -17.81 -10.19 24.34
C GLU A 86 -19.34 -10.16 24.50
N THR A 87 -19.95 -9.01 24.23
CA THR A 87 -21.40 -8.86 24.14
C THR A 87 -21.79 -8.89 22.68
N GLY A 88 -22.35 -10.00 22.21
CA GLY A 88 -22.78 -10.14 20.81
C GLY A 88 -23.42 -11.49 20.52
N ASP A 89 -23.99 -11.61 19.32
CA ASP A 89 -24.59 -12.86 18.83
C ASP A 89 -23.55 -14.00 18.84
N GLU A 90 -23.88 -15.13 19.47
CA GLU A 90 -23.00 -16.31 19.56
C GLU A 90 -22.64 -16.89 18.19
N ARG A 91 -23.54 -16.76 17.20
CA ARG A 91 -23.27 -17.18 15.82
C ARG A 91 -22.14 -16.33 15.21
N LEU A 92 -22.21 -15.01 15.41
CA LEU A 92 -21.18 -14.10 14.91
C LEU A 92 -19.83 -14.36 15.59
N LYS A 93 -19.84 -14.68 16.89
CA LYS A 93 -18.61 -15.09 17.60
C LYS A 93 -18.01 -16.36 17.00
N ALA A 94 -18.86 -17.38 16.73
CA ALA A 94 -18.39 -18.62 16.11
C ALA A 94 -17.79 -18.39 14.71
N ILE A 95 -18.43 -17.57 13.87
CA ILE A 95 -17.91 -17.16 12.56
C ILE A 95 -16.59 -16.39 12.74
N GLY A 96 -16.53 -15.49 13.72
CA GLY A 96 -15.35 -14.68 14.03
C GLY A 96 -14.13 -15.53 14.40
N LEU A 97 -14.32 -16.51 15.26
CA LEU A 97 -13.28 -17.44 15.67
C LEU A 97 -12.82 -18.33 14.50
N ALA A 98 -13.77 -18.89 13.73
CA ALA A 98 -13.45 -19.75 12.59
C ALA A 98 -12.62 -19.00 11.53
N ASN A 99 -12.91 -17.72 11.30
CA ASN A 99 -12.24 -16.87 10.31
C ASN A 99 -11.05 -16.06 10.87
N ARG A 100 -10.79 -16.10 12.18
CA ARG A 100 -9.79 -15.23 12.84
C ARG A 100 -10.00 -13.76 12.48
N LEU A 101 -11.23 -13.27 12.65
CA LEU A 101 -11.65 -11.94 12.18
C LEU A 101 -10.78 -10.80 12.73
N ASP A 102 -10.27 -10.89 13.95
CA ASP A 102 -9.42 -9.84 14.54
C ASP A 102 -8.16 -9.59 13.71
N GLU A 103 -7.56 -10.66 13.16
CA GLU A 103 -6.39 -10.51 12.27
C GLU A 103 -6.80 -9.99 10.89
N LEU A 104 -7.90 -10.50 10.32
CA LEU A 104 -8.40 -10.02 9.03
C LEU A 104 -8.78 -8.55 9.10
N ASP A 105 -9.47 -8.12 10.16
CA ASP A 105 -9.87 -6.73 10.38
C ASP A 105 -8.66 -5.81 10.58
N ALA A 106 -7.65 -6.25 11.34
CA ALA A 106 -6.43 -5.48 11.50
C ALA A 106 -5.68 -5.29 10.16
N ARG A 107 -5.66 -6.31 9.29
CA ARG A 107 -5.07 -6.21 7.95
C ARG A 107 -5.93 -5.40 6.99
N ALA A 108 -7.25 -5.51 7.09
CA ALA A 108 -8.18 -4.68 6.33
C ALA A 108 -8.05 -3.20 6.70
N LEU A 109 -7.89 -2.87 8.00
CA LEU A 109 -7.63 -1.51 8.45
C LEU A 109 -6.27 -0.99 7.96
N GLU A 110 -5.22 -1.82 8.01
CA GLU A 110 -3.90 -1.45 7.46
C GLU A 110 -4.02 -1.09 5.98
N GLU A 111 -4.71 -1.93 5.19
CA GLU A 111 -4.97 -1.66 3.77
C GLU A 111 -5.81 -0.40 3.57
N PHE A 112 -6.83 -0.20 4.41
CA PHE A 112 -7.71 0.97 4.37
C PHE A 112 -6.96 2.29 4.60
N LEU A 113 -6.04 2.32 5.55
CA LEU A 113 -5.18 3.49 5.79
C LEU A 113 -4.24 3.79 4.62
N ILE A 114 -3.75 2.74 3.94
CA ILE A 114 -2.79 2.86 2.84
C ILE A 114 -3.47 3.20 1.52
N SER A 115 -4.61 2.58 1.22
CA SER A 115 -5.26 2.68 -0.09
C SER A 115 -6.59 3.43 -0.09
N GLY A 116 -7.12 3.77 1.09
CA GLY A 116 -8.47 4.28 1.23
C GLY A 116 -9.56 3.23 0.95
N CYS A 117 -9.20 1.96 0.76
CA CYS A 117 -10.12 0.91 0.35
C CYS A 117 -10.11 -0.25 1.36
N ALA A 118 -11.27 -0.59 1.90
CA ALA A 118 -11.49 -1.83 2.63
C ALA A 118 -12.48 -2.71 1.85
N ILE A 119 -12.04 -3.90 1.48
CA ILE A 119 -12.84 -4.81 0.67
C ILE A 119 -12.76 -6.20 1.27
N GLN A 120 -13.92 -6.75 1.61
CA GLN A 120 -14.05 -8.13 2.06
C GLN A 120 -15.09 -8.88 1.22
N LYS A 121 -14.90 -10.17 1.09
CA LYS A 121 -15.86 -11.07 0.47
C LYS A 121 -16.41 -12.00 1.55
N VAL A 122 -17.72 -12.08 1.65
CA VAL A 122 -18.44 -12.98 2.55
C VAL A 122 -19.12 -14.04 1.68
N SER A 123 -18.73 -15.29 1.83
CA SER A 123 -19.27 -16.39 1.03
C SER A 123 -19.56 -17.61 1.89
N TYR A 124 -20.54 -18.39 1.50
CA TYR A 124 -20.76 -19.72 2.06
C TYR A 124 -20.16 -20.74 1.10
N GLU A 125 -19.08 -21.36 1.50
CA GLU A 125 -18.31 -22.26 0.63
C GLU A 125 -17.83 -23.49 1.41
N ARG A 126 -17.58 -24.57 0.68
CA ARG A 126 -16.89 -25.75 1.20
C ARG A 126 -15.40 -25.60 0.93
N ARG A 127 -14.61 -25.49 1.99
CA ARG A 127 -13.14 -25.44 1.96
C ARG A 127 -12.53 -26.66 2.64
N PHE A 128 -11.21 -26.70 2.77
CA PHE A 128 -10.51 -27.82 3.43
C PHE A 128 -10.93 -28.01 4.88
N GLU A 129 -11.15 -26.90 5.59
CA GLU A 129 -11.53 -26.90 7.01
C GLU A 129 -13.01 -27.24 7.23
N GLY A 130 -13.82 -27.28 6.15
CA GLY A 130 -15.26 -27.59 6.23
C GLY A 130 -16.14 -26.68 5.39
N SER A 131 -17.45 -26.87 5.55
CA SER A 131 -18.46 -25.97 4.97
C SER A 131 -18.84 -24.92 5.99
N GLY A 132 -18.90 -23.67 5.58
CA GLY A 132 -19.24 -22.57 6.47
C GLY A 132 -19.21 -21.22 5.79
N VAL A 133 -19.42 -20.18 6.60
CA VAL A 133 -19.26 -18.80 6.18
C VAL A 133 -17.79 -18.42 6.23
N TRP A 134 -17.26 -18.02 5.10
CA TRP A 134 -15.89 -17.58 4.94
C TRP A 134 -15.85 -16.08 4.65
N ILE A 135 -14.90 -15.41 5.30
CA ILE A 135 -14.65 -13.98 5.12
C ILE A 135 -13.22 -13.83 4.69
N ASP A 136 -13.01 -13.24 3.51
CA ASP A 136 -11.69 -13.05 2.93
C ASP A 136 -11.42 -11.56 2.66
N ASN A 137 -10.24 -11.08 3.01
CA ASN A 137 -9.78 -9.77 2.55
C ASN A 137 -9.48 -9.81 1.06
N VAL A 138 -10.08 -8.91 0.31
CA VAL A 138 -9.87 -8.80 -1.14
C VAL A 138 -8.80 -7.77 -1.43
N ASN A 139 -7.79 -8.17 -2.19
CA ASN A 139 -6.75 -7.26 -2.64
C ASN A 139 -7.34 -6.26 -3.65
N PRO A 140 -7.25 -4.93 -3.40
CA PRO A 140 -7.74 -3.91 -4.32
C PRO A 140 -7.16 -3.98 -5.73
N ASP A 141 -5.95 -4.55 -5.91
CA ASP A 141 -5.37 -4.77 -7.26
C ASP A 141 -6.14 -5.81 -8.09
N ARG A 142 -6.90 -6.69 -7.44
CA ARG A 142 -7.71 -7.72 -8.10
C ARG A 142 -9.19 -7.41 -8.12
N PHE A 143 -9.60 -6.32 -7.51
CA PHE A 143 -10.97 -5.88 -7.39
C PHE A 143 -11.35 -4.86 -8.46
N PHE A 144 -12.63 -4.86 -8.86
CA PHE A 144 -13.21 -3.84 -9.71
C PHE A 144 -14.70 -3.68 -9.44
N CYS A 145 -15.18 -2.47 -9.64
CA CYS A 145 -16.61 -2.15 -9.64
C CYS A 145 -16.87 -1.02 -10.65
N ASN A 146 -18.15 -0.78 -10.98
CA ASN A 146 -18.48 0.44 -11.71
C ASN A 146 -18.18 1.67 -10.84
N ARG A 147 -17.91 2.80 -11.48
CA ARG A 147 -17.79 4.08 -10.76
C ARG A 147 -19.08 4.31 -9.97
N TYR A 148 -18.96 4.60 -8.69
CA TYR A 148 -20.08 4.92 -7.81
C TYR A 148 -19.75 6.19 -7.00
N LEU A 149 -20.79 6.89 -6.58
CA LEU A 149 -20.71 8.18 -5.89
C LEU A 149 -21.32 8.12 -4.50
N ASP A 150 -22.26 7.20 -4.28
CA ASP A 150 -22.88 7.01 -2.98
C ASP A 150 -21.93 6.28 -2.03
N PRO A 151 -21.47 6.90 -0.93
CA PRO A 151 -20.59 6.24 0.04
C PRO A 151 -21.15 4.91 0.59
N ARG A 152 -22.47 4.73 0.55
CA ARG A 152 -23.14 3.47 0.96
C ARG A 152 -23.09 2.38 -0.10
N GLY A 153 -22.66 2.73 -1.33
CA GLY A 153 -22.55 1.80 -2.45
C GLY A 153 -23.90 1.36 -3.08
N PHE A 154 -24.99 2.11 -2.88
CA PHE A 154 -26.29 1.75 -3.45
C PHE A 154 -26.39 1.95 -4.97
N ASP A 155 -25.47 2.68 -5.56
CA ASP A 155 -25.34 2.88 -6.99
C ASP A 155 -24.39 1.88 -7.67
N ILE A 156 -23.86 0.93 -6.95
CA ILE A 156 -23.08 -0.18 -7.52
C ILE A 156 -24.02 -1.11 -8.27
N ARG A 157 -23.75 -1.34 -9.56
CA ARG A 157 -24.51 -2.23 -10.46
C ARG A 157 -23.69 -3.38 -11.00
N LEU A 158 -22.38 -3.22 -11.00
CA LEU A 158 -21.41 -4.21 -11.43
C LEU A 158 -20.24 -4.22 -10.44
N ILE A 159 -19.91 -5.39 -9.93
CA ILE A 159 -18.82 -5.60 -8.98
C ILE A 159 -18.18 -6.96 -9.22
N GLY A 160 -16.89 -7.06 -9.06
CA GLY A 160 -16.19 -8.32 -9.29
C GLY A 160 -14.75 -8.35 -8.82
N MET A 161 -14.14 -9.51 -9.00
CA MET A 161 -12.73 -9.70 -8.70
C MET A 161 -12.07 -10.71 -9.66
N LEU A 162 -10.76 -10.59 -9.74
CA LEU A 162 -9.90 -11.46 -10.54
C LEU A 162 -9.31 -12.56 -9.65
N HIS A 163 -9.56 -13.79 -10.00
CA HIS A 163 -8.98 -14.97 -9.34
C HIS A 163 -7.83 -15.56 -10.17
N GLU A 164 -6.94 -16.22 -9.48
CA GLU A 164 -5.95 -17.12 -10.06
C GLU A 164 -6.18 -18.49 -9.44
N MET A 165 -6.61 -19.44 -10.24
CA MET A 165 -7.02 -20.76 -9.77
C MET A 165 -6.25 -21.86 -10.44
N SER A 166 -5.84 -22.85 -9.67
CA SER A 166 -5.34 -24.12 -10.18
C SER A 166 -6.49 -24.97 -10.74
N LEU A 167 -6.16 -25.97 -11.57
CA LEU A 167 -7.15 -26.91 -12.09
C LEU A 167 -7.92 -27.61 -10.96
N HIS A 168 -7.23 -27.92 -9.85
CA HIS A 168 -7.85 -28.58 -8.71
C HIS A 168 -8.89 -27.69 -8.05
N GLU A 169 -8.57 -26.43 -7.79
CA GLU A 169 -9.49 -25.44 -7.21
C GLU A 169 -10.70 -25.20 -8.10
N MET A 170 -10.49 -25.07 -9.42
CA MET A 170 -11.61 -24.95 -10.37
C MET A 170 -12.54 -26.17 -10.34
N LYS A 171 -11.98 -27.38 -10.26
CA LYS A 171 -12.79 -28.61 -10.14
C LYS A 171 -13.55 -28.69 -8.83
N MET A 172 -12.93 -28.31 -7.74
CA MET A 172 -13.57 -28.29 -6.41
C MET A 172 -14.71 -27.29 -6.38
N ARG A 173 -14.50 -26.10 -6.91
CA ARG A 173 -15.48 -25.00 -6.83
C ARG A 173 -16.63 -25.17 -7.83
N PHE A 174 -16.35 -25.54 -9.07
CA PHE A 174 -17.33 -25.56 -10.16
C PHE A 174 -17.75 -26.96 -10.63
N GLY A 175 -17.13 -28.01 -10.10
CA GLY A 175 -17.31 -29.37 -10.60
C GLY A 175 -18.63 -30.03 -10.22
N HIS A 176 -19.28 -29.60 -9.13
CA HIS A 176 -20.57 -30.10 -8.61
C HIS A 176 -20.74 -31.63 -8.65
N ASN A 177 -19.64 -32.40 -8.46
CA ASN A 177 -19.58 -33.86 -8.54
C ASN A 177 -20.07 -34.47 -9.88
N ASN A 178 -20.15 -33.69 -10.94
CA ASN A 178 -20.58 -34.14 -12.26
C ASN A 178 -19.36 -34.42 -13.16
N ARG A 179 -19.21 -35.69 -13.63
CA ARG A 179 -18.06 -36.09 -14.46
C ARG A 179 -17.95 -35.34 -15.79
N CYS A 180 -19.07 -35.00 -16.42
CA CYS A 180 -19.07 -34.23 -17.67
C CYS A 180 -18.51 -32.83 -17.38
N ARG A 181 -19.00 -32.17 -16.34
CA ARG A 181 -18.57 -30.82 -15.95
C ARG A 181 -17.08 -30.77 -15.54
N LEU A 182 -16.59 -31.81 -14.85
CA LEU A 182 -15.16 -31.94 -14.53
C LEU A 182 -14.25 -32.02 -15.76
N ARG A 183 -14.75 -32.68 -16.85
CA ARG A 183 -14.05 -32.73 -18.11
C ARG A 183 -14.06 -31.38 -18.82
N ASP A 184 -15.22 -30.71 -18.85
CA ASP A 184 -15.38 -29.38 -19.44
C ASP A 184 -14.45 -28.37 -18.77
N ILE A 185 -14.39 -28.35 -17.43
CA ILE A 185 -13.47 -27.50 -16.65
C ILE A 185 -12.02 -27.80 -17.03
N SER A 186 -11.65 -29.08 -17.20
CA SER A 186 -10.29 -29.44 -17.63
C SER A 186 -9.96 -28.90 -19.02
N ASN A 187 -10.92 -28.95 -19.94
CA ASN A 187 -10.76 -28.42 -21.30
C ASN A 187 -10.64 -26.90 -21.31
N ILE A 188 -11.52 -26.21 -20.52
CA ILE A 188 -11.48 -24.74 -20.36
C ILE A 188 -10.12 -24.31 -19.78
N PHE A 189 -9.65 -24.99 -18.74
CA PHE A 189 -8.36 -24.72 -18.13
C PHE A 189 -7.20 -24.86 -19.13
N SER A 190 -7.15 -25.99 -19.86
CA SER A 190 -6.10 -26.26 -20.85
C SER A 190 -6.11 -25.21 -21.97
N LYS A 191 -7.29 -24.83 -22.46
CA LYS A 191 -7.47 -23.80 -23.48
C LYS A 191 -7.00 -22.42 -22.96
N SER A 192 -7.40 -22.03 -21.75
CA SER A 192 -7.02 -20.76 -21.15
C SER A 192 -5.51 -20.64 -20.92
N VAL A 193 -4.86 -21.73 -20.50
CA VAL A 193 -3.40 -21.77 -20.34
C VAL A 193 -2.68 -21.72 -21.70
N ALA A 194 -3.22 -22.35 -22.75
CA ALA A 194 -2.62 -22.35 -24.09
C ALA A 194 -2.76 -21.01 -24.83
N MET A 195 -3.84 -20.25 -24.59
CA MET A 195 -4.14 -18.95 -25.24
C MET A 195 -3.43 -17.76 -24.61
N ARG A 196 -2.48 -17.96 -23.72
CA ARG A 196 -1.80 -16.84 -23.05
C ARG A 196 -1.12 -15.92 -24.05
N PRO A 197 -1.33 -14.60 -23.95
CA PRO A 197 -0.41 -13.68 -24.60
C PRO A 197 0.99 -13.94 -24.02
N GLN A 198 1.98 -14.13 -24.91
CA GLN A 198 3.38 -14.09 -24.48
C GLN A 198 3.62 -12.68 -23.89
N LEU A 199 3.55 -12.60 -22.58
CA LEU A 199 3.88 -11.37 -21.88
C LEU A 199 5.40 -11.25 -21.96
N GLY A 200 5.87 -10.63 -23.04
CA GLY A 200 7.19 -10.01 -23.03
C GLY A 200 7.20 -9.09 -21.81
N LEU A 201 8.23 -9.22 -20.98
CA LEU A 201 8.47 -8.30 -19.87
C LEU A 201 8.17 -6.88 -20.34
N LEU A 202 7.05 -6.33 -19.91
CA LEU A 202 6.82 -4.90 -19.96
C LEU A 202 7.74 -4.29 -18.89
N ALA A 203 9.05 -4.30 -19.21
CA ALA A 203 10.01 -3.52 -18.47
C ALA A 203 9.60 -2.07 -18.69
N SER A 204 9.17 -1.40 -17.64
CA SER A 204 9.12 0.06 -17.62
C SER A 204 10.46 0.59 -18.10
N PRO A 205 10.51 1.68 -18.91
CA PRO A 205 11.77 2.30 -19.31
C PRO A 205 12.70 2.65 -18.13
N LEU A 206 12.18 2.68 -16.91
CA LEU A 206 12.89 2.94 -15.66
C LEU A 206 13.41 1.67 -14.95
N GLY A 207 13.28 0.48 -15.56
CA GLY A 207 13.70 -0.79 -14.91
C GLY A 207 12.85 -1.20 -13.69
N ILE A 208 11.84 -0.44 -13.34
CA ILE A 208 10.90 -0.76 -12.27
C ILE A 208 9.93 -1.77 -12.87
N CYS A 209 10.06 -3.03 -12.49
CA CYS A 209 9.06 -4.07 -12.81
C CYS A 209 7.75 -3.72 -12.10
N ASP A 210 6.92 -2.91 -12.74
CA ASP A 210 5.53 -2.73 -12.32
C ASP A 210 4.75 -4.01 -12.71
N THR A 211 4.91 -5.05 -11.89
CA THR A 211 4.19 -6.33 -12.02
C THR A 211 2.74 -6.16 -11.55
N GLY A 212 2.05 -5.17 -12.11
CA GLY A 212 0.64 -4.97 -11.87
C GLY A 212 -0.16 -6.21 -12.28
N VAL A 213 -1.25 -6.48 -11.55
CA VAL A 213 -2.20 -7.53 -11.92
C VAL A 213 -2.77 -7.21 -13.29
N LEU A 214 -2.72 -8.18 -14.22
CA LEU A 214 -3.30 -8.03 -15.54
C LEU A 214 -4.71 -8.63 -15.57
N PHE A 215 -5.62 -7.96 -16.26
CA PHE A 215 -6.99 -8.45 -16.40
C PHE A 215 -7.05 -9.79 -17.13
N ASN A 216 -6.29 -9.93 -18.21
CA ASN A 216 -6.38 -11.05 -19.14
C ASN A 216 -5.44 -12.23 -18.85
N ALA A 217 -4.51 -12.11 -17.91
CA ALA A 217 -3.52 -13.14 -17.67
C ALA A 217 -3.28 -13.35 -16.17
N ALA A 218 -3.08 -14.61 -15.77
CA ALA A 218 -2.60 -14.94 -14.44
C ALA A 218 -1.12 -14.60 -14.30
N SER A 219 -0.68 -14.25 -13.09
CA SER A 219 0.72 -13.95 -12.79
C SER A 219 1.58 -15.22 -12.90
N ASP A 220 1.04 -16.37 -12.44
CA ASP A 220 1.69 -17.67 -12.50
C ASP A 220 1.26 -18.45 -13.76
N PRO A 221 2.21 -19.00 -14.54
CA PRO A 221 1.92 -19.85 -15.69
C PRO A 221 1.11 -21.12 -15.40
N SER A 222 1.13 -21.63 -14.21
CA SER A 222 0.40 -22.83 -13.81
C SER A 222 -1.07 -22.58 -13.42
N LEU A 223 -1.48 -21.30 -13.31
CA LEU A 223 -2.81 -20.90 -12.85
C LEU A 223 -3.67 -20.35 -13.99
N CYS A 224 -4.97 -20.54 -13.92
CA CYS A 224 -5.95 -19.94 -14.80
C CYS A 224 -6.49 -18.64 -14.22
N ARG A 225 -6.60 -17.60 -15.05
CA ARG A 225 -7.33 -16.38 -14.70
C ARG A 225 -8.82 -16.66 -14.78
N VAL A 226 -9.54 -16.45 -13.66
CA VAL A 226 -10.99 -16.52 -13.58
C VAL A 226 -11.53 -15.17 -13.16
N ILE A 227 -12.48 -14.66 -13.90
CA ILE A 227 -13.12 -13.37 -13.68
C ILE A 227 -14.48 -13.65 -13.02
N GLU A 228 -14.65 -13.24 -11.78
CA GLU A 228 -15.92 -13.28 -11.05
C GLU A 228 -16.59 -11.91 -11.18
N VAL A 229 -17.81 -11.89 -11.68
CA VAL A 229 -18.59 -10.66 -11.85
C VAL A 229 -20.00 -10.87 -11.31
N TRP A 230 -20.43 -9.88 -10.57
CA TRP A 230 -21.81 -9.78 -10.07
C TRP A 230 -22.46 -8.57 -10.70
N THR A 231 -23.64 -8.77 -11.32
CA THR A 231 -24.44 -7.72 -11.93
C THR A 231 -25.84 -7.73 -11.38
N PHE A 232 -26.38 -6.54 -11.16
CA PHE A 232 -27.79 -6.39 -10.81
C PHE A 232 -28.63 -6.37 -12.08
N GLU A 233 -29.50 -7.36 -12.24
CA GLU A 233 -30.41 -7.49 -13.38
C GLU A 233 -31.83 -7.48 -12.86
N GLY A 234 -32.68 -6.64 -13.43
CA GLY A 234 -34.07 -6.54 -13.04
C GLY A 234 -34.96 -6.13 -14.16
N ASP A 235 -36.18 -6.64 -14.13
CA ASP A 235 -37.27 -6.19 -14.97
C ASP A 235 -38.31 -5.48 -14.09
N SER A 236 -39.03 -4.50 -14.67
CA SER A 236 -40.05 -3.71 -13.99
C SER A 236 -41.19 -4.54 -13.39
N ARG A 237 -41.33 -5.82 -13.79
CA ARG A 237 -42.38 -6.73 -13.35
C ARG A 237 -41.96 -7.74 -12.28
N SER A 238 -40.70 -8.16 -12.29
CA SER A 238 -40.16 -9.23 -11.41
C SER A 238 -39.31 -8.77 -10.26
N GLY A 239 -39.04 -7.45 -10.19
CA GLY A 239 -38.00 -6.93 -9.30
C GLY A 239 -36.59 -7.21 -9.85
N GLY A 240 -35.55 -6.89 -9.10
CA GLY A 240 -34.16 -7.14 -9.50
C GLY A 240 -33.47 -8.19 -8.65
N ALA A 241 -32.53 -8.90 -9.24
CA ALA A 241 -31.71 -9.86 -8.56
C ALA A 241 -30.23 -9.69 -8.96
N TRP A 242 -29.35 -10.06 -8.05
CA TRP A 242 -27.92 -10.12 -8.35
C TRP A 242 -27.56 -11.46 -8.96
N HIS A 243 -26.87 -11.41 -10.12
CA HIS A 243 -26.38 -12.58 -10.85
C HIS A 243 -24.87 -12.62 -10.77
N GLY A 244 -24.33 -13.72 -10.25
CA GLY A 244 -22.91 -14.02 -10.23
C GLY A 244 -22.51 -14.85 -11.46
N ARG A 245 -21.48 -14.44 -12.17
CA ARG A 245 -20.95 -15.13 -13.36
C ARG A 245 -19.45 -15.28 -13.26
N PHE A 246 -18.97 -16.45 -13.66
CA PHE A 246 -17.56 -16.78 -13.67
C PHE A 246 -17.16 -17.11 -15.09
N PHE A 247 -16.15 -16.45 -15.60
CA PHE A 247 -15.63 -16.69 -16.95
C PHE A 247 -14.12 -16.51 -17.05
N THR A 248 -13.55 -17.09 -18.09
CA THR A 248 -12.15 -16.92 -18.45
C THR A 248 -11.96 -15.65 -19.30
N PRO A 249 -10.72 -15.13 -19.46
CA PRO A 249 -10.45 -13.92 -20.25
C PRO A 249 -10.85 -14.00 -21.72
N ASP A 250 -11.00 -15.21 -22.28
CA ASP A 250 -11.50 -15.44 -23.64
C ASP A 250 -13.03 -15.39 -23.77
N GLY A 251 -13.73 -15.12 -22.64
CA GLY A 251 -15.20 -15.03 -22.58
C GLY A 251 -15.90 -16.38 -22.40
N THR A 252 -15.17 -17.48 -22.21
CA THR A 252 -15.80 -18.78 -21.95
C THR A 252 -16.42 -18.78 -20.55
N MET A 253 -17.75 -18.98 -20.50
CA MET A 253 -18.49 -19.07 -19.24
C MET A 253 -18.14 -20.37 -18.51
N ILE A 254 -17.73 -20.23 -17.24
CA ILE A 254 -17.46 -21.37 -16.34
C ILE A 254 -18.70 -21.71 -15.54
N ASP A 255 -19.31 -20.72 -14.91
CA ASP A 255 -20.49 -20.90 -14.06
C ASP A 255 -21.35 -19.64 -13.98
N GLN A 256 -22.64 -19.83 -13.67
CA GLN A 256 -23.58 -18.74 -13.44
C GLN A 256 -24.50 -19.13 -12.29
N THR A 257 -24.75 -18.17 -11.38
CA THR A 257 -25.64 -18.34 -10.25
C THR A 257 -26.46 -17.07 -10.01
N VAL A 258 -27.67 -17.22 -9.52
CA VAL A 258 -28.40 -16.10 -8.90
C VAL A 258 -27.91 -16.01 -7.45
N SER A 259 -27.92 -14.82 -6.86
CA SER A 259 -27.47 -14.66 -5.48
C SER A 259 -28.17 -15.66 -4.55
N PRO A 260 -27.44 -16.60 -3.94
CA PRO A 260 -28.02 -17.59 -3.04
C PRO A 260 -28.25 -17.02 -1.65
N TYR A 261 -27.78 -15.80 -1.37
CA TYR A 261 -27.78 -15.22 -0.03
C TYR A 261 -29.12 -14.61 0.32
N ARG A 262 -29.58 -14.78 1.54
CA ARG A 262 -30.85 -14.18 2.05
C ARG A 262 -30.86 -12.66 1.98
N HIS A 263 -29.72 -12.00 2.07
CA HIS A 263 -29.64 -10.55 1.89
C HIS A 263 -29.87 -10.10 0.43
N GLY A 264 -30.06 -11.04 -0.51
CA GLY A 264 -30.39 -10.75 -1.91
C GLY A 264 -29.36 -9.93 -2.70
N SER A 265 -28.16 -9.71 -2.15
CA SER A 265 -27.11 -8.87 -2.71
C SER A 265 -25.88 -9.69 -3.12
N HIS A 266 -24.86 -9.04 -3.68
CA HIS A 266 -23.56 -9.63 -3.98
C HIS A 266 -22.76 -9.94 -2.70
N PRO A 267 -21.75 -10.84 -2.74
CA PRO A 267 -20.98 -11.26 -1.55
C PRO A 267 -19.94 -10.24 -1.07
N PHE A 268 -19.71 -9.16 -1.81
CA PHE A 268 -18.69 -8.19 -1.43
C PHE A 268 -19.21 -7.16 -0.45
N VAL A 269 -18.35 -6.76 0.46
CA VAL A 269 -18.48 -5.56 1.29
C VAL A 269 -17.35 -4.64 0.90
N VAL A 270 -17.69 -3.42 0.51
CA VAL A 270 -16.73 -2.43 0.00
C VAL A 270 -16.93 -1.15 0.77
N ASN A 271 -15.84 -0.55 1.18
CA ASN A 271 -15.81 0.81 1.69
C ASN A 271 -14.60 1.53 1.10
N MET A 272 -14.85 2.68 0.52
CA MET A 272 -13.84 3.60 0.00
C MET A 272 -13.97 4.94 0.74
N TYR A 273 -12.89 5.39 1.35
CA TYR A 273 -12.89 6.56 2.20
C TYR A 273 -11.60 7.38 2.04
N PRO A 274 -11.72 8.69 2.04
CA PRO A 274 -12.95 9.45 1.79
C PRO A 274 -13.40 9.27 0.34
N LEU A 275 -14.69 9.06 0.11
CA LEU A 275 -15.25 9.01 -1.23
C LEU A 275 -15.90 10.35 -1.54
N THR A 276 -15.24 11.17 -2.34
CA THR A 276 -15.73 12.47 -2.77
C THR A 276 -15.74 12.52 -4.29
N ASP A 277 -16.91 12.71 -4.89
CA ASP A 277 -17.09 12.73 -6.36
C ASP A 277 -16.53 11.49 -7.09
N GLY A 278 -16.45 10.35 -6.37
CA GLY A 278 -15.92 9.09 -6.89
C GLY A 278 -14.39 9.02 -6.87
N GLU A 279 -13.73 9.92 -6.16
CA GLU A 279 -12.28 9.92 -5.91
C GLU A 279 -12.00 9.51 -4.46
N VAL A 280 -10.87 8.84 -4.27
CA VAL A 280 -10.43 8.30 -2.97
C VAL A 280 -9.09 8.92 -2.62
N HIS A 281 -9.02 9.53 -1.42
CA HIS A 281 -7.81 10.17 -0.89
C HIS A 281 -7.35 9.42 0.36
N PRO A 282 -6.40 8.48 0.25
CA PRO A 282 -5.96 7.66 1.38
C PRO A 282 -5.32 8.47 2.51
N PHE A 283 -5.52 8.02 3.74
CA PHE A 283 -5.01 8.70 4.94
C PHE A 283 -3.51 9.03 4.89
N ILE A 284 -2.68 8.14 4.38
CA ILE A 284 -1.24 8.38 4.31
C ILE A 284 -0.82 9.31 3.18
N GLU A 285 -1.70 9.62 2.22
CA GLU A 285 -1.40 10.50 1.09
C GLU A 285 -1.04 11.91 1.58
N ASP A 286 -1.73 12.40 2.59
CA ASP A 286 -1.54 13.75 3.16
C ASP A 286 -0.13 13.98 3.74
N VAL A 287 0.57 12.92 4.13
CA VAL A 287 1.90 13.01 4.78
C VAL A 287 3.06 12.57 3.89
N ILE A 288 2.79 12.22 2.63
CA ILE A 288 3.83 11.76 1.69
C ILE A 288 4.89 12.83 1.42
N ASP A 289 4.46 14.06 1.17
CA ASP A 289 5.38 15.14 0.81
C ASP A 289 6.28 15.52 1.99
N GLN A 290 5.75 15.54 3.22
CA GLN A 290 6.53 15.73 4.44
C GLN A 290 7.53 14.60 4.64
N GLN A 291 7.12 13.36 4.41
CA GLN A 291 8.01 12.20 4.50
C GLN A 291 9.18 12.29 3.51
N ARG A 292 8.90 12.67 2.26
CA ARG A 292 9.95 12.86 1.24
C ARG A 292 10.91 13.97 1.65
N HIS A 293 10.40 15.11 2.09
CA HIS A 293 11.21 16.24 2.49
C HIS A 293 12.08 15.91 3.72
N ILE A 294 11.54 15.20 4.71
CA ILE A 294 12.31 14.70 5.86
C ILE A 294 13.48 13.81 5.41
N ASN A 295 13.25 12.85 4.50
CA ASN A 295 14.30 11.99 3.97
C ASN A 295 15.37 12.78 3.23
N GLN A 296 14.99 13.77 2.42
CA GLN A 296 15.91 14.64 1.70
C GLN A 296 16.75 15.50 2.65
N LEU A 297 16.13 16.07 3.68
CA LEU A 297 16.83 16.85 4.70
C LEU A 297 17.85 16.02 5.49
N ILE A 298 17.45 14.83 5.94
CA ILE A 298 18.37 13.92 6.66
C ILE A 298 19.53 13.54 5.75
N THR A 299 19.28 13.20 4.49
CA THR A 299 20.31 12.87 3.50
C THR A 299 21.26 14.06 3.25
N MET A 300 20.71 15.29 3.20
CA MET A 300 21.50 16.50 3.03
C MET A 300 22.35 16.81 4.27
N ILE A 301 21.77 16.67 5.48
CA ILE A 301 22.52 16.87 6.74
C ILE A 301 23.67 15.87 6.84
N ASP A 302 23.43 14.59 6.56
CA ASP A 302 24.46 13.55 6.55
C ASP A 302 25.58 13.89 5.55
N HIS A 303 25.22 14.33 4.35
CA HIS A 303 26.17 14.76 3.34
C HIS A 303 27.00 15.97 3.79
N ILE A 304 26.38 16.99 4.37
CA ILE A 304 27.07 18.18 4.91
C ILE A 304 28.04 17.76 6.03
N LEU A 305 27.59 16.94 6.98
CA LEU A 305 28.42 16.47 8.09
C LEU A 305 29.61 15.63 7.60
N ALA A 306 29.38 14.74 6.66
CA ALA A 306 30.44 13.91 6.06
C ALA A 306 31.52 14.75 5.35
N HIS A 307 31.11 15.85 4.70
CA HIS A 307 32.03 16.75 3.99
C HIS A 307 32.65 17.81 4.90
N SER A 308 31.93 18.27 5.93
CA SER A 308 32.45 19.23 6.90
C SER A 308 33.52 18.62 7.82
N ALA A 309 33.49 17.31 8.02
CA ALA A 309 34.48 16.58 8.78
C ALA A 309 35.88 16.58 8.11
N LYS A 310 35.95 16.90 6.81
CA LYS A 310 37.21 17.07 6.05
C LYS A 310 37.08 18.33 5.20
N GLY A 311 37.63 19.45 5.69
CA GLY A 311 37.76 20.68 4.89
C GLY A 311 38.54 20.44 3.60
N ALA A 312 38.40 21.32 2.61
CA ALA A 312 39.29 21.29 1.45
C ALA A 312 40.62 21.84 1.81
N LEU A 313 41.70 21.07 1.68
CA LEU A 313 43.07 21.52 1.93
C LEU A 313 43.62 22.17 0.66
N LEU A 314 43.85 23.48 0.69
CA LEU A 314 44.62 24.16 -0.33
C LEU A 314 46.11 23.93 -0.02
N PHE A 315 46.73 23.03 -0.78
CA PHE A 315 48.12 22.69 -0.59
C PHE A 315 48.93 23.21 -1.81
N PRO A 316 49.73 24.26 -1.65
CA PRO A 316 50.55 24.78 -2.72
C PRO A 316 51.57 23.73 -3.18
N VAL A 317 51.81 23.64 -4.50
CA VAL A 317 52.72 22.63 -5.06
C VAL A 317 54.18 22.84 -4.58
N ASP A 318 54.58 24.09 -4.35
CA ASP A 318 55.87 24.47 -3.82
C ASP A 318 56.05 24.19 -2.31
N ALA A 319 54.97 23.88 -1.62
CA ALA A 319 54.98 23.47 -0.22
C ALA A 319 55.28 21.98 0.00
N ILE A 320 55.39 21.19 -1.06
CA ILE A 320 55.79 19.78 -0.97
C ILE A 320 57.29 19.70 -0.67
N PRO A 321 57.71 18.98 0.39
CA PRO A 321 59.15 18.81 0.68
C PRO A 321 59.88 18.11 -0.44
N ALA A 322 61.20 18.40 -0.58
CA ALA A 322 62.05 17.71 -1.54
C ALA A 322 62.04 16.20 -1.32
N GLY A 323 61.63 15.43 -2.34
CA GLY A 323 61.47 13.98 -2.26
C GLY A 323 60.06 13.50 -1.83
N GLY A 324 59.11 14.42 -1.52
CA GLY A 324 57.72 14.10 -1.28
C GLY A 324 56.89 14.06 -2.56
N SER A 325 55.83 13.28 -2.58
CA SER A 325 54.84 13.27 -3.67
C SER A 325 53.51 13.83 -3.22
N PHE A 326 52.74 14.38 -4.15
CA PHE A 326 51.38 14.87 -3.89
C PHE A 326 50.48 13.75 -3.32
N GLU A 327 50.61 12.52 -3.84
CA GLU A 327 49.88 11.36 -3.34
C GLU A 327 50.23 10.98 -1.90
N SER A 328 51.49 11.12 -1.49
CA SER A 328 51.94 10.88 -0.11
C SER A 328 51.33 11.91 0.85
N THR A 329 51.22 13.15 0.42
CA THR A 329 50.63 14.25 1.18
C THR A 329 49.13 14.03 1.36
N ILE A 330 48.39 13.62 0.32
CA ILE A 330 47.00 13.26 0.40
C ILE A 330 46.80 12.08 1.36
N ARG A 331 47.62 11.03 1.28
CA ARG A 331 47.54 9.87 2.18
C ARG A 331 47.77 10.24 3.64
N MET A 332 48.71 11.16 3.91
CA MET A 332 48.94 11.65 5.26
C MET A 332 47.78 12.50 5.77
N TRP A 333 47.28 13.42 4.94
CA TRP A 333 46.11 14.25 5.32
C TRP A 333 44.84 13.43 5.58
N SER A 334 44.67 12.31 4.89
CA SER A 334 43.51 11.44 5.13
C SER A 334 43.55 10.65 6.46
N LYS A 335 44.69 10.61 7.16
CA LYS A 335 44.85 9.92 8.45
C LYS A 335 44.59 10.88 9.61
N PRO A 336 43.68 10.55 10.55
CA PRO A 336 43.48 11.36 11.75
C PRO A 336 44.77 11.49 12.57
N GLY A 337 45.12 12.74 12.96
CA GLY A 337 46.31 13.01 13.78
C GLY A 337 47.65 12.90 13.05
N ALA A 338 47.67 12.80 11.72
CA ALA A 338 48.91 12.75 10.96
C ALA A 338 49.61 14.11 10.93
N VAL A 339 50.96 14.11 11.04
CA VAL A 339 51.81 15.29 10.87
C VAL A 339 52.22 15.35 9.40
N ILE A 340 51.88 16.45 8.72
CA ILE A 340 52.21 16.68 7.33
C ILE A 340 53.44 17.58 7.29
N PRO A 341 54.63 17.12 6.80
CA PRO A 341 55.77 17.96 6.63
C PRO A 341 55.54 18.96 5.49
N VAL A 342 55.94 20.23 5.70
CA VAL A 342 55.76 21.32 4.74
C VAL A 342 57.10 21.97 4.49
N ASN A 343 57.38 22.38 3.23
CA ASN A 343 58.56 23.15 2.89
C ASN A 343 58.47 24.56 3.47
N ALA A 344 59.38 24.90 4.37
CA ALA A 344 59.41 26.21 5.03
C ALA A 344 59.67 27.41 4.08
N ARG A 345 60.09 27.15 2.82
CA ARG A 345 60.39 28.19 1.79
C ARG A 345 59.22 28.32 0.79
N ALA A 346 58.08 27.71 1.04
CA ALA A 346 56.90 27.81 0.18
C ALA A 346 56.39 29.26 0.11
N SER A 347 55.87 29.66 -1.04
CA SER A 347 55.32 31.00 -1.28
C SER A 347 54.07 31.27 -0.45
N ARG A 348 53.33 30.20 -0.13
CA ARG A 348 52.15 30.22 0.73
C ARG A 348 52.14 28.96 1.61
N MET A 349 51.66 29.12 2.84
CA MET A 349 51.41 27.97 3.71
C MET A 349 50.11 27.26 3.31
N PRO A 350 50.05 25.94 3.45
CA PRO A 350 48.81 25.19 3.29
C PRO A 350 47.71 25.78 4.19
N SER A 351 46.54 25.96 3.62
CA SER A 351 45.37 26.46 4.36
C SER A 351 44.19 25.53 4.17
N GLU A 352 43.54 25.24 5.25
CA GLU A 352 42.28 24.49 5.20
C GLU A 352 41.12 25.45 4.92
N VAL A 353 40.39 25.19 3.86
CA VAL A 353 39.08 25.84 3.61
C VAL A 353 38.05 25.05 4.34
N VAL A 354 37.76 25.47 5.55
CA VAL A 354 36.65 24.91 6.31
C VAL A 354 35.36 25.39 5.66
N SER A 355 34.57 24.48 5.13
CA SER A 355 33.19 24.79 4.70
C SER A 355 32.38 25.18 5.93
N SER A 356 32.05 26.48 6.03
CA SER A 356 31.18 26.99 7.07
C SER A 356 29.69 26.66 6.79
N ALA A 357 29.40 25.60 6.03
CA ALA A 357 28.03 25.14 5.81
C ALA A 357 27.43 24.73 7.15
N ARG A 358 26.65 25.64 7.73
CA ARG A 358 26.00 25.46 9.02
C ARG A 358 24.83 24.49 8.82
N SER A 359 24.91 23.32 9.43
CA SER A 359 23.79 22.35 9.47
C SER A 359 22.65 22.79 10.38
N GLU A 360 22.84 23.87 11.17
CA GLU A 360 21.83 24.36 12.13
C GLU A 360 20.49 24.69 11.47
N GLY A 361 20.50 25.41 10.35
CA GLY A 361 19.27 25.76 9.63
C GLY A 361 18.56 24.53 9.07
N ALA A 362 19.31 23.55 8.58
CA ALA A 362 18.76 22.29 8.06
C ALA A 362 18.17 21.43 9.21
N SER A 363 18.80 21.44 10.40
CA SER A 363 18.28 20.74 11.57
C SER A 363 16.99 21.38 12.09
N GLN A 364 16.92 22.72 12.14
CA GLN A 364 15.70 23.43 12.54
C GLN A 364 14.55 23.16 11.56
N LEU A 365 14.85 23.15 10.25
CA LEU A 365 13.85 22.81 9.24
C LEU A 365 13.39 21.35 9.39
N LEU A 366 14.28 20.41 9.67
CA LEU A 366 13.94 19.02 9.94
C LEU A 366 12.98 18.89 11.14
N ASP A 367 13.25 19.60 12.24
CA ASP A 367 12.38 19.60 13.42
C ASP A 367 11.00 20.18 13.08
N LEU A 368 10.95 21.24 12.27
CA LEU A 368 9.70 21.82 11.79
C LEU A 368 8.91 20.81 10.97
N GLU A 369 9.53 20.15 9.98
CA GLU A 369 8.90 19.15 9.13
C GLU A 369 8.39 17.95 9.93
N MET A 370 9.15 17.47 10.90
CA MET A 370 8.71 16.41 11.81
C MET A 370 7.50 16.82 12.65
N ASN A 371 7.42 18.08 13.06
CA ASN A 371 6.25 18.62 13.78
C ASN A 371 5.04 18.76 12.84
N MET A 372 5.24 19.25 11.61
CA MET A 372 4.19 19.32 10.59
C MET A 372 3.65 17.94 10.23
N PHE A 373 4.51 16.95 10.07
CA PHE A 373 4.11 15.56 9.84
C PHE A 373 3.16 15.05 10.94
N ARG A 374 3.47 15.34 12.23
CA ARG A 374 2.61 14.96 13.36
C ARG A 374 1.29 15.72 13.35
N GLN A 375 1.31 17.01 13.04
CA GLN A 375 0.10 17.83 12.98
C GLN A 375 -0.85 17.39 11.87
N ILE A 376 -0.33 17.15 10.68
CA ILE A 376 -1.12 16.71 9.49
C ILE A 376 -1.69 15.31 9.74
N SER A 377 -0.88 14.38 10.28
CA SER A 377 -1.35 13.03 10.57
C SER A 377 -2.38 12.95 11.71
N GLY A 378 -2.53 13.99 12.52
CA GLY A 378 -3.39 14.00 13.70
C GLY A 378 -2.97 13.02 14.81
N VAL A 379 -1.84 12.31 14.65
CA VAL A 379 -1.36 11.30 15.59
C VAL A 379 -0.28 11.87 16.47
N SER A 380 -0.62 12.13 17.74
CA SER A 380 0.34 12.67 18.72
C SER A 380 1.35 11.61 19.18
N THR A 381 2.47 12.09 19.73
CA THR A 381 3.50 11.24 20.36
C THR A 381 2.94 10.42 21.54
N ALA A 382 1.93 10.95 22.23
CA ALA A 382 1.22 10.24 23.29
C ALA A 382 0.52 8.96 22.78
N LEU A 383 -0.07 9.02 21.59
CA LEU A 383 -0.71 7.87 20.94
C LEU A 383 0.31 6.82 20.49
N GLN A 384 1.55 7.24 20.21
CA GLN A 384 2.67 6.36 19.86
C GLN A 384 3.35 5.73 21.08
N GLY A 385 2.88 6.04 22.30
CA GLY A 385 3.44 5.50 23.54
C GLY A 385 4.81 6.07 23.91
N GLN A 386 5.22 7.19 23.28
CA GLN A 386 6.48 7.85 23.64
C GLN A 386 6.28 8.74 24.86
N PRO A 387 7.16 8.65 25.88
CA PRO A 387 7.10 9.56 27.01
C PRO A 387 7.39 10.98 26.52
N MET A 388 6.50 11.92 26.76
CA MET A 388 6.79 13.32 26.55
C MET A 388 7.74 13.81 27.64
N GLY A 389 8.83 14.47 27.24
CA GLY A 389 9.80 15.05 28.15
C GLY A 389 9.15 16.15 29.02
N GLY A 390 9.29 16.05 30.33
CA GLY A 390 8.82 17.02 31.31
C GLY A 390 7.80 16.44 32.29
N ASN A 391 7.58 17.13 33.43
CA ASN A 391 6.57 16.78 34.43
C ASN A 391 5.15 17.11 33.93
N MET A 392 4.65 16.29 32.96
CA MET A 392 3.24 16.39 32.54
C MET A 392 2.32 15.71 33.57
N SER A 393 1.21 16.37 33.90
CA SER A 393 0.17 15.74 34.74
C SER A 393 -0.51 14.59 33.96
N ALA A 394 -0.91 13.53 34.64
CA ALA A 394 -1.65 12.41 34.04
C ALA A 394 -2.91 12.89 33.30
N SER A 395 -3.60 13.90 33.79
CA SER A 395 -4.78 14.48 33.14
C SER A 395 -4.47 15.13 31.78
N LEU A 396 -3.34 15.81 31.66
CA LEU A 396 -2.92 16.41 30.38
C LEU A 396 -2.57 15.35 29.34
N TYR A 397 -1.93 14.26 29.78
CA TYR A 397 -1.64 13.11 28.93
C TYR A 397 -2.92 12.44 28.43
N GLU A 398 -3.89 12.19 29.32
CA GLU A 398 -5.20 11.65 28.94
C GLU A 398 -5.94 12.54 27.96
N THR A 399 -5.93 13.86 28.17
CA THR A 399 -6.55 14.82 27.26
C THR A 399 -5.90 14.81 25.88
N GLN A 400 -4.58 14.67 25.79
CA GLN A 400 -3.89 14.57 24.50
C GLN A 400 -4.17 13.25 23.78
N VAL A 401 -4.25 12.14 24.50
CA VAL A 401 -4.65 10.85 23.93
C VAL A 401 -6.09 10.93 23.41
N GLN A 402 -7.00 11.55 24.15
CA GLN A 402 -8.39 11.77 23.74
C GLN A 402 -8.48 12.65 22.49
N ASN A 403 -7.77 13.78 22.44
CA ASN A 403 -7.77 14.67 21.28
C ASN A 403 -7.22 14.00 20.03
N SER A 404 -6.17 13.18 20.16
CA SER A 404 -5.66 12.38 19.03
C SER A 404 -6.64 11.29 18.61
N ALA A 405 -7.45 10.77 19.54
CA ALA A 405 -8.50 9.83 19.22
C ALA A 405 -9.61 10.48 18.40
N ILE A 406 -9.95 11.73 18.66
CA ILE A 406 -10.96 12.47 17.90
C ILE A 406 -10.51 12.66 16.44
N ALA A 407 -9.24 12.96 16.20
CA ALA A 407 -8.72 13.11 14.83
C ALA A 407 -8.84 11.83 13.98
N LEU A 408 -8.86 10.66 14.62
CA LEU A 408 -9.00 9.36 13.93
C LEU A 408 -10.43 8.80 14.02
N LEU A 409 -11.34 9.50 14.68
CA LEU A 409 -12.69 8.99 14.96
C LEU A 409 -13.45 8.67 13.67
N ASP A 410 -13.40 9.56 12.70
CA ASP A 410 -14.07 9.39 11.42
C ASP A 410 -13.58 8.14 10.66
N ILE A 411 -12.28 7.88 10.67
CA ILE A 411 -11.69 6.65 10.09
C ILE A 411 -12.20 5.40 10.82
N PHE A 412 -12.22 5.42 12.15
CA PHE A 412 -12.70 4.29 12.94
C PHE A 412 -14.21 4.07 12.81
N GLU A 413 -15.01 5.13 12.79
CA GLU A 413 -16.46 5.02 12.58
C GLU A 413 -16.79 4.44 11.21
N THR A 414 -16.12 4.95 10.17
CA THR A 414 -16.27 4.44 8.80
C THR A 414 -15.87 2.97 8.70
N PHE A 415 -14.76 2.60 9.31
CA PHE A 415 -14.32 1.21 9.35
C PHE A 415 -15.23 0.30 10.19
N ASN A 416 -15.78 0.78 11.29
CA ASN A 416 -16.76 0.06 12.09
C ASN A 416 -18.11 -0.11 11.35
N SER A 417 -18.53 0.88 10.57
CA SER A 417 -19.69 0.75 9.68
C SER A 417 -19.49 -0.35 8.63
N PHE A 418 -18.30 -0.38 8.01
CA PHE A 418 -17.90 -1.46 7.10
C PHE A 418 -18.01 -2.85 7.76
N ARG A 419 -17.49 -3.00 9.00
CA ARG A 419 -17.58 -4.24 9.76
C ARG A 419 -19.03 -4.63 10.05
N SER A 420 -19.88 -3.67 10.44
CA SER A 420 -21.30 -3.91 10.71
C SER A 420 -22.05 -4.45 9.49
N VAL A 421 -21.77 -3.90 8.30
CA VAL A 421 -22.35 -4.40 7.03
C VAL A 421 -21.86 -5.81 6.73
N ARG A 422 -20.58 -6.10 6.94
CA ARG A 422 -20.00 -7.44 6.80
C ARG A 422 -20.67 -8.45 7.75
N ASP A 423 -20.80 -8.09 9.01
CA ASP A 423 -21.39 -8.94 10.05
C ASP A 423 -22.84 -9.26 9.73
N GLY A 424 -23.61 -8.28 9.25
CA GLY A 424 -24.96 -8.48 8.76
C GLY A 424 -25.04 -9.46 7.59
N LYS A 425 -24.14 -9.35 6.60
CA LYS A 425 -24.04 -10.30 5.48
C LYS A 425 -23.65 -11.69 5.95
N ALA A 426 -22.72 -11.80 6.91
CA ALA A 426 -22.25 -13.07 7.43
C ALA A 426 -23.36 -13.83 8.17
N LEU A 427 -24.17 -13.16 8.97
CA LEU A 427 -25.32 -13.77 9.63
C LEU A 427 -26.36 -14.25 8.64
N MET A 428 -26.63 -13.50 7.56
CA MET A 428 -27.59 -13.89 6.53
C MET A 428 -27.06 -14.96 5.56
N ALA A 429 -25.77 -15.24 5.57
CA ALA A 429 -25.17 -16.29 4.75
C ALA A 429 -25.24 -17.67 5.43
N VAL A 430 -25.43 -17.76 6.74
CA VAL A 430 -25.50 -19.03 7.50
C VAL A 430 -26.74 -19.85 7.16
N ASP A 431 -27.81 -19.19 6.76
CA ASP A 431 -29.10 -19.79 6.57
C ASP A 431 -29.41 -20.15 5.08
N CYS A 432 -28.36 -20.24 4.24
CA CYS A 432 -28.50 -20.61 2.81
C CYS A 432 -28.40 -22.11 2.54
#